data_c48dd1cbd1fc726003189db0042159a1
#
_entry.id   c48dd1cbd1fc726003189db0042159a1
#
_cell.length_a   1.000
_cell.length_b   1.000
_cell.length_c   1.000
_cell.angle_alpha   90.00
_cell.angle_beta   90.00
_cell.angle_gamma   90.00
#
_symmetry.space_group_name_H-M   'P 1'
#
loop_
_entity.id
_entity.type
_entity.pdbx_description
1 polymer ?
#
loop_
_entity_poly.entity_id
_entity_poly.type
_entity_poly.pdbx_seq_one_letter_code
_entity_poly.pdbx_strand_id
1 'polypeptide(L)'
;MSKIDELRLGFETAYINGSAASNSLYRPQFVSNNHKEGKKVLSSVEDELLKCDRFQISVAFITMSGITPLLQTLKELENKNIPGEILTTNYLNFSEPGALKKLNDLSNITLKMYDVEAADEGFHTKGYIFRKDEIYRIIIGSSNITSAALTSNREWNTKLISTEQGEMAKEIVAEFKELWNSPYALSFDTFYENYKERYQIIKHQREAAKLDEITSIEKYTLQPNSMQVGFITNLKKILAAGEKRALLISATGTGKTYASAFAMRELGFRRVLFLVHRGQLARQTRKSYEKVFANTVSMGLVGAGYHEYEADYVFATVQTLNRDEHLLQYAKDAFDCIVLDEAHHVPADTYRKIMDHFTPKLWLGMTATPDKRDDNVEGRNVYEIFNYQIAYEIRLQQAMEENLLCPFHYFGITDLSMIGDEEAARDFNMLTSDERVRHIVNQADYYGYSGDKVKGLIFCSNIKETEELSAKFNQIINPATGKNFRTVALNGSASEQERQDAFERLAMNEDESSEDRQPLDYIFSVEILNEGVDIVEVNQVIMLRPTQSPIVFIQQLGRGLRKASG
;
A
#
# COMPACT_ATOMS: atom_id res chain seq x y z
N MET A 1 -11.14 -21.77 -40.09
CA MET A 1 -10.16 -22.71 -39.49
C MET A 1 -10.82 -23.35 -38.27
N SER A 2 -10.69 -24.65 -38.06
CA SER A 2 -11.26 -25.29 -36.87
C SER A 2 -10.43 -24.91 -35.62
N LYS A 3 -11.03 -25.03 -34.40
CA LYS A 3 -10.28 -24.82 -33.13
C LYS A 3 -9.05 -25.73 -33.06
N ILE A 4 -9.12 -26.93 -33.62
CA ILE A 4 -8.01 -27.90 -33.65
C ILE A 4 -6.87 -27.42 -34.57
N ASP A 5 -7.19 -26.81 -35.69
CA ASP A 5 -6.18 -26.26 -36.61
C ASP A 5 -5.49 -25.06 -35.98
N GLU A 6 -6.23 -24.19 -35.28
CA GLU A 6 -5.67 -23.07 -34.50
C GLU A 6 -4.73 -23.55 -33.38
N LEU A 7 -5.11 -24.64 -32.71
CA LEU A 7 -4.25 -25.26 -31.68
C LEU A 7 -2.93 -25.79 -32.30
N ARG A 8 -3.00 -26.50 -33.43
CA ARG A 8 -1.79 -27.00 -34.13
C ARG A 8 -0.86 -25.87 -34.51
N LEU A 9 -1.36 -24.79 -35.10
CA LEU A 9 -0.59 -23.62 -35.44
C LEU A 9 0.00 -22.93 -34.18
N GLY A 10 -0.77 -22.89 -33.08
CA GLY A 10 -0.29 -22.38 -31.81
C GLY A 10 0.88 -23.16 -31.23
N PHE A 11 0.84 -24.49 -31.31
CA PHE A 11 1.95 -25.37 -30.91
C PHE A 11 3.18 -25.19 -31.81
N GLU A 12 2.99 -25.08 -33.12
CA GLU A 12 4.06 -24.82 -34.05
C GLU A 12 4.78 -23.50 -33.71
N THR A 13 4.02 -22.42 -33.50
CA THR A 13 4.57 -21.13 -33.11
C THR A 13 5.31 -21.18 -31.79
N ALA A 14 4.74 -21.88 -30.78
CA ALA A 14 5.29 -21.88 -29.42
C ALA A 14 6.53 -22.77 -29.24
N TYR A 15 6.59 -23.92 -29.95
CA TYR A 15 7.60 -24.95 -29.67
C TYR A 15 8.51 -25.27 -30.85
N ILE A 16 8.17 -24.88 -32.08
CA ILE A 16 8.93 -25.28 -33.26
C ILE A 16 9.49 -24.05 -33.98
N ASN A 17 8.64 -23.11 -34.38
CA ASN A 17 9.05 -21.95 -35.18
C ASN A 17 8.27 -20.68 -34.76
N GLY A 18 8.91 -19.81 -33.98
CA GLY A 18 8.32 -18.57 -33.49
C GLY A 18 7.90 -17.57 -34.58
N SER A 19 8.34 -17.77 -35.84
CA SER A 19 7.92 -16.95 -36.98
C SER A 19 6.61 -17.44 -37.62
N ALA A 20 6.10 -18.64 -37.25
CA ALA A 20 4.82 -19.12 -37.73
C ALA A 20 3.67 -18.27 -37.14
N ALA A 21 2.77 -17.82 -38.00
CA ALA A 21 1.62 -17.02 -37.58
C ALA A 21 0.55 -17.92 -36.94
N SER A 22 0.13 -17.59 -35.71
CA SER A 22 -0.94 -18.30 -35.03
C SER A 22 -1.78 -17.36 -34.18
N ASN A 23 -3.00 -17.79 -33.86
CA ASN A 23 -3.88 -17.07 -32.95
C ASN A 23 -3.35 -17.17 -31.49
N SER A 24 -3.14 -16.02 -30.86
CA SER A 24 -2.63 -15.94 -29.48
C SER A 24 -3.52 -16.65 -28.45
N LEU A 25 -4.83 -16.77 -28.72
CA LEU A 25 -5.79 -17.46 -27.83
C LEU A 25 -5.56 -18.98 -27.74
N TYR A 26 -4.89 -19.57 -28.74
CA TYR A 26 -4.61 -21.01 -28.82
C TYR A 26 -3.12 -21.34 -28.75
N ARG A 27 -2.30 -20.36 -28.39
CA ARG A 27 -0.85 -20.50 -28.31
C ARG A 27 -0.43 -20.77 -26.88
N PRO A 28 0.32 -21.85 -26.60
CA PRO A 28 1.04 -22.01 -25.34
C PRO A 28 1.96 -20.81 -25.07
N GLN A 29 2.07 -20.41 -23.81
CA GLN A 29 2.77 -19.19 -23.41
C GLN A 29 3.61 -19.41 -22.17
N PHE A 30 4.76 -18.74 -22.11
CA PHE A 30 5.50 -18.55 -20.88
C PHE A 30 4.86 -17.42 -20.08
N VAL A 31 4.52 -17.68 -18.81
CA VAL A 31 3.85 -16.73 -17.92
C VAL A 31 4.78 -16.43 -16.75
N SER A 32 5.19 -15.18 -16.64
CA SER A 32 6.09 -14.70 -15.59
C SER A 32 5.77 -13.26 -15.21
N ASN A 33 6.25 -12.83 -14.05
CA ASN A 33 6.25 -11.43 -13.69
C ASN A 33 7.45 -10.73 -14.37
N ASN A 34 7.16 -9.79 -15.25
CA ASN A 34 8.18 -8.99 -15.93
C ASN A 34 7.74 -7.52 -15.94
N HIS A 35 8.26 -6.73 -15.02
CA HIS A 35 7.90 -5.32 -14.85
C HIS A 35 8.24 -4.48 -16.10
N LYS A 36 9.32 -4.78 -16.80
CA LYS A 36 9.74 -4.03 -18.01
C LYS A 36 8.74 -4.18 -19.15
N GLU A 37 8.08 -5.31 -19.22
CA GLU A 37 7.09 -5.63 -20.25
C GLU A 37 5.64 -5.49 -19.73
N GLY A 38 5.44 -5.07 -18.50
CA GLY A 38 4.11 -4.96 -17.88
C GLY A 38 3.39 -6.30 -17.67
N LYS A 39 4.11 -7.43 -17.75
CA LYS A 39 3.54 -8.77 -17.60
C LYS A 39 3.47 -9.17 -16.13
N LYS A 40 2.32 -9.72 -15.73
CA LYS A 40 2.09 -10.29 -14.39
C LYS A 40 1.40 -11.65 -14.51
N VAL A 41 1.75 -12.57 -13.61
CA VAL A 41 1.05 -13.85 -13.47
C VAL A 41 -0.43 -13.59 -13.15
N LEU A 42 -0.70 -12.60 -12.28
CA LEU A 42 -2.04 -12.15 -11.93
C LEU A 42 -2.92 -11.93 -13.16
N SER A 43 -2.46 -11.10 -14.10
CA SER A 43 -3.24 -10.76 -15.30
C SER A 43 -3.56 -12.01 -16.16
N SER A 44 -2.63 -12.97 -16.21
CA SER A 44 -2.87 -14.22 -16.95
C SER A 44 -3.90 -15.12 -16.26
N VAL A 45 -3.88 -15.19 -14.93
CA VAL A 45 -4.88 -15.95 -14.15
C VAL A 45 -6.24 -15.30 -14.25
N GLU A 46 -6.33 -13.98 -14.09
CA GLU A 46 -7.56 -13.19 -14.17
C GLU A 46 -8.22 -13.30 -15.56
N ASP A 47 -7.43 -13.17 -16.62
CA ASP A 47 -7.87 -13.32 -18.00
C ASP A 47 -8.53 -14.69 -18.27
N GLU A 48 -7.99 -15.76 -17.70
CA GLU A 48 -8.55 -17.11 -17.88
C GLU A 48 -9.78 -17.34 -16.99
N LEU A 49 -9.81 -16.81 -15.77
CA LEU A 49 -10.99 -16.82 -14.91
C LEU A 49 -12.19 -16.17 -15.60
N LEU A 50 -12.02 -14.99 -16.18
CA LEU A 50 -13.09 -14.25 -16.86
C LEU A 50 -13.66 -14.98 -18.09
N LYS A 51 -12.92 -15.92 -18.66
CA LYS A 51 -13.30 -16.65 -19.89
C LYS A 51 -13.82 -18.07 -19.64
N CYS A 52 -13.61 -18.63 -18.46
CA CYS A 52 -13.92 -20.03 -18.19
C CYS A 52 -15.40 -20.28 -17.86
N ASP A 53 -15.82 -21.54 -18.01
CA ASP A 53 -17.10 -22.06 -17.57
C ASP A 53 -16.96 -22.88 -16.27
N ARG A 54 -15.72 -23.21 -15.89
CA ARG A 54 -15.33 -23.90 -14.65
C ARG A 54 -13.85 -23.69 -14.43
N PHE A 55 -13.45 -23.60 -13.14
CA PHE A 55 -12.03 -23.57 -12.78
C PHE A 55 -11.71 -24.50 -11.62
N GLN A 56 -10.45 -24.96 -11.59
CA GLN A 56 -9.88 -25.77 -10.54
C GLN A 56 -8.48 -25.24 -10.23
N ILE A 57 -8.19 -25.03 -8.96
CA ILE A 57 -6.90 -24.45 -8.52
C ILE A 57 -6.31 -25.36 -7.43
N SER A 58 -5.05 -25.75 -7.61
CA SER A 58 -4.27 -26.49 -6.62
C SER A 58 -3.02 -25.71 -6.30
N VAL A 59 -2.93 -25.16 -5.08
CA VAL A 59 -1.79 -24.33 -4.63
C VAL A 59 -1.43 -24.61 -3.18
N ALA A 60 -0.14 -24.53 -2.86
CA ALA A 60 0.30 -24.77 -1.50
C ALA A 60 -0.09 -23.64 -0.54
N PHE A 61 -0.09 -22.38 -0.99
CA PHE A 61 -0.30 -21.21 -0.12
C PHE A 61 -1.31 -20.23 -0.68
N ILE A 62 -2.18 -19.75 0.21
CA ILE A 62 -3.18 -18.73 -0.10
C ILE A 62 -3.12 -17.65 0.97
N THR A 63 -2.88 -16.38 0.57
CA THR A 63 -2.86 -15.23 1.46
C THR A 63 -3.96 -14.24 1.12
N MET A 64 -4.36 -13.40 2.08
CA MET A 64 -5.34 -12.33 1.84
C MET A 64 -4.85 -11.38 0.75
N SER A 65 -3.59 -10.99 0.80
CA SER A 65 -2.97 -10.14 -0.22
C SER A 65 -2.94 -10.78 -1.62
N GLY A 66 -2.94 -12.12 -1.70
CA GLY A 66 -3.00 -12.87 -2.96
C GLY A 66 -4.40 -12.94 -3.55
N ILE A 67 -5.44 -13.12 -2.73
CA ILE A 67 -6.83 -13.19 -3.22
C ILE A 67 -7.44 -11.81 -3.47
N THR A 68 -7.01 -10.78 -2.74
CA THR A 68 -7.59 -9.42 -2.82
C THR A 68 -7.70 -8.90 -4.26
N PRO A 69 -6.67 -8.96 -5.12
CA PRO A 69 -6.79 -8.49 -6.51
C PRO A 69 -7.78 -9.31 -7.34
N LEU A 70 -8.03 -10.57 -6.97
CA LEU A 70 -8.94 -11.47 -7.69
C LEU A 70 -10.40 -11.35 -7.20
N LEU A 71 -10.68 -10.69 -6.08
CA LEU A 71 -12.02 -10.68 -5.46
C LEU A 71 -13.10 -10.16 -6.39
N GLN A 72 -12.85 -9.13 -7.18
CA GLN A 72 -13.82 -8.59 -8.13
C GLN A 72 -14.16 -9.63 -9.20
N THR A 73 -13.15 -10.25 -9.79
CA THR A 73 -13.30 -11.33 -10.77
C THR A 73 -14.04 -12.53 -10.19
N LEU A 74 -13.67 -12.98 -8.98
CA LEU A 74 -14.34 -14.09 -8.30
C LEU A 74 -15.81 -13.78 -7.99
N LYS A 75 -16.14 -12.51 -7.67
CA LYS A 75 -17.53 -12.08 -7.48
C LYS A 75 -18.33 -12.06 -8.78
N GLU A 76 -17.71 -11.70 -9.89
CA GLU A 76 -18.36 -11.84 -11.21
C GLU A 76 -18.65 -13.31 -11.55
N LEU A 77 -17.74 -14.21 -11.22
CA LEU A 77 -17.92 -15.65 -11.43
C LEU A 77 -19.04 -16.20 -10.53
N GLU A 78 -19.13 -15.75 -9.28
CA GLU A 78 -20.24 -16.08 -8.39
C GLU A 78 -21.57 -15.63 -8.96
N ASN A 79 -21.70 -14.38 -9.41
CA ASN A 79 -22.91 -13.85 -10.03
C ASN A 79 -23.32 -14.61 -11.30
N LYS A 80 -22.36 -15.19 -12.01
CA LYS A 80 -22.58 -16.04 -13.20
C LYS A 80 -22.75 -17.52 -12.86
N ASN A 81 -22.67 -17.90 -11.58
CA ASN A 81 -22.69 -19.28 -11.09
C ASN A 81 -21.62 -20.19 -11.76
N ILE A 82 -20.45 -19.65 -12.06
CA ILE A 82 -19.32 -20.41 -12.60
C ILE A 82 -18.66 -21.21 -11.47
N PRO A 83 -18.69 -22.55 -11.50
CA PRO A 83 -18.19 -23.37 -10.39
C PRO A 83 -16.66 -23.35 -10.31
N GLY A 84 -16.16 -23.24 -9.09
CA GLY A 84 -14.74 -23.28 -8.75
C GLY A 84 -14.43 -24.34 -7.68
N GLU A 85 -13.35 -25.06 -7.86
CA GLU A 85 -12.78 -25.99 -6.89
C GLU A 85 -11.37 -25.52 -6.51
N ILE A 86 -11.11 -25.28 -5.23
CA ILE A 86 -9.80 -24.84 -4.76
C ILE A 86 -9.26 -25.82 -3.73
N LEU A 87 -8.08 -26.36 -3.98
CA LEU A 87 -7.35 -27.25 -3.10
C LEU A 87 -6.08 -26.54 -2.60
N THR A 88 -5.92 -26.44 -1.30
CA THR A 88 -4.71 -25.95 -0.66
C THR A 88 -4.20 -26.96 0.37
N THR A 89 -3.17 -26.64 1.14
CA THR A 89 -2.59 -27.54 2.13
C THR A 89 -2.30 -26.85 3.46
N ASN A 90 -2.22 -27.65 4.53
CA ASN A 90 -1.74 -27.22 5.85
C ASN A 90 -0.21 -27.16 5.94
N TYR A 91 0.53 -27.44 4.85
CA TYR A 91 1.99 -27.42 4.83
C TYR A 91 2.55 -26.09 5.34
N LEU A 92 3.41 -26.18 6.37
CA LEU A 92 4.02 -25.03 7.06
C LEU A 92 3.04 -23.98 7.62
N ASN A 93 1.73 -24.20 7.56
CA ASN A 93 0.69 -23.27 8.01
C ASN A 93 0.91 -21.83 7.47
N PHE A 94 1.10 -21.70 6.15
CA PHE A 94 1.28 -20.39 5.48
C PHE A 94 -0.01 -19.83 4.86
N SER A 95 -1.03 -20.67 4.65
CA SER A 95 -2.33 -20.17 4.16
C SER A 95 -3.05 -19.39 5.25
N GLU A 96 -3.49 -18.17 4.96
CA GLU A 96 -4.15 -17.30 5.94
C GLU A 96 -5.61 -17.73 6.16
N PRO A 97 -6.05 -18.02 7.40
CA PRO A 97 -7.43 -18.43 7.68
C PRO A 97 -8.49 -17.44 7.16
N GLY A 98 -8.23 -16.13 7.27
CA GLY A 98 -9.11 -15.10 6.72
C GLY A 98 -9.30 -15.19 5.21
N ALA A 99 -8.22 -15.50 4.46
CA ALA A 99 -8.29 -15.72 3.02
C ALA A 99 -9.09 -16.96 2.65
N LEU A 100 -8.87 -18.06 3.38
CA LEU A 100 -9.61 -19.30 3.18
C LEU A 100 -11.11 -19.13 3.43
N LYS A 101 -11.46 -18.43 4.52
CA LYS A 101 -12.86 -18.10 4.82
C LYS A 101 -13.49 -17.28 3.71
N LYS A 102 -12.80 -16.24 3.24
CA LYS A 102 -13.30 -15.36 2.19
C LYS A 102 -13.56 -16.08 0.86
N LEU A 103 -12.72 -17.06 0.51
CA LEU A 103 -12.96 -17.92 -0.65
C LEU A 103 -14.16 -18.86 -0.44
N ASN A 104 -14.29 -19.43 0.75
CA ASN A 104 -15.40 -20.34 1.09
C ASN A 104 -16.75 -19.60 1.19
N ASP A 105 -16.75 -18.31 1.52
CA ASP A 105 -17.97 -17.48 1.57
C ASP A 105 -18.56 -17.19 0.17
N LEU A 106 -17.82 -17.49 -0.91
CA LEU A 106 -18.31 -17.40 -2.29
C LEU A 106 -19.09 -18.67 -2.64
N SER A 107 -20.38 -18.53 -2.91
CA SER A 107 -21.33 -19.64 -3.09
C SER A 107 -21.01 -20.59 -4.26
N ASN A 108 -20.22 -20.14 -5.22
CA ASN A 108 -19.79 -20.90 -6.38
C ASN A 108 -18.46 -21.64 -6.18
N ILE A 109 -17.77 -21.44 -5.04
CA ILE A 109 -16.47 -22.03 -4.76
C ILE A 109 -16.61 -23.13 -3.70
N THR A 110 -15.99 -24.27 -3.98
CA THR A 110 -15.75 -25.31 -2.99
C THR A 110 -14.28 -25.32 -2.63
N LEU A 111 -13.97 -25.17 -1.33
CA LEU A 111 -12.60 -25.14 -0.80
C LEU A 111 -12.32 -26.41 0.00
N LYS A 112 -11.18 -27.04 -0.27
CA LYS A 112 -10.65 -28.16 0.51
C LYS A 112 -9.19 -27.89 0.92
N MET A 113 -8.78 -28.52 2.01
CA MET A 113 -7.39 -28.52 2.48
C MET A 113 -6.85 -29.94 2.54
N TYR A 114 -5.72 -30.15 1.89
CA TYR A 114 -4.99 -31.43 1.94
C TYR A 114 -4.12 -31.48 3.19
N ASP A 115 -4.36 -32.47 4.04
CA ASP A 115 -3.61 -32.68 5.27
C ASP A 115 -2.35 -33.50 4.98
N VAL A 116 -1.21 -32.82 4.78
CA VAL A 116 0.08 -33.43 4.45
C VAL A 116 0.67 -34.23 5.62
N GLU A 117 0.31 -33.88 6.86
CA GLU A 117 0.80 -34.62 8.04
C GLU A 117 0.09 -35.95 8.19
N ALA A 118 -1.24 -35.98 7.99
CA ALA A 118 -2.02 -37.20 8.03
C ALA A 118 -1.74 -38.12 6.82
N ALA A 119 -1.43 -37.52 5.67
CA ALA A 119 -1.10 -38.25 4.44
C ALA A 119 0.32 -38.83 4.42
N ASP A 120 1.24 -38.31 5.25
CA ASP A 120 2.69 -38.55 5.20
C ASP A 120 3.26 -38.35 3.79
N GLU A 121 2.73 -37.35 3.09
CA GLU A 121 3.04 -37.04 1.69
C GLU A 121 3.18 -35.53 1.47
N GLY A 122 4.20 -35.11 0.74
CA GLY A 122 4.44 -33.70 0.43
C GLY A 122 3.43 -33.15 -0.61
N PHE A 123 2.81 -32.01 -0.31
CA PHE A 123 1.97 -31.30 -1.24
C PHE A 123 2.58 -29.94 -1.59
N HIS A 124 3.03 -29.76 -2.84
CA HIS A 124 3.63 -28.50 -3.28
C HIS A 124 3.23 -28.13 -4.71
N THR A 125 2.03 -28.56 -5.13
CA THR A 125 1.51 -28.28 -6.47
C THR A 125 1.14 -26.81 -6.63
N LYS A 126 1.26 -26.28 -7.85
CA LYS A 126 0.78 -24.95 -8.25
C LYS A 126 0.24 -25.04 -9.66
N GLY A 127 -1.04 -25.34 -9.74
CA GLY A 127 -1.78 -25.53 -10.97
C GLY A 127 -3.09 -24.78 -10.96
N TYR A 128 -3.37 -24.11 -12.06
CA TYR A 128 -4.62 -23.39 -12.32
C TYR A 128 -5.22 -23.98 -13.60
N ILE A 129 -6.36 -24.62 -13.50
CA ILE A 129 -7.03 -25.33 -14.58
C ILE A 129 -8.32 -24.59 -14.90
N PHE A 130 -8.43 -24.06 -16.11
CA PHE A 130 -9.60 -23.37 -16.61
C PHE A 130 -10.18 -24.16 -17.77
N ARG A 131 -11.49 -24.37 -17.76
CA ARG A 131 -12.19 -25.02 -18.84
C ARG A 131 -13.19 -24.07 -19.50
N LYS A 132 -13.22 -24.07 -20.80
CA LYS A 132 -14.27 -23.45 -21.60
C LYS A 132 -14.63 -24.37 -22.76
N ASP A 133 -15.88 -24.82 -22.80
CA ASP A 133 -16.35 -25.83 -23.73
C ASP A 133 -15.43 -27.09 -23.65
N GLU A 134 -14.87 -27.52 -24.79
CA GLU A 134 -13.91 -28.64 -24.90
C GLU A 134 -12.43 -28.24 -24.69
N ILE A 135 -12.17 -26.97 -24.44
CA ILE A 135 -10.79 -26.46 -24.33
C ILE A 135 -10.39 -26.27 -22.86
N TYR A 136 -9.25 -26.85 -22.51
CA TYR A 136 -8.54 -26.58 -21.25
C TYR A 136 -7.44 -25.56 -21.47
N ARG A 137 -7.35 -24.59 -20.54
CA ARG A 137 -6.22 -23.68 -20.38
C ARG A 137 -5.64 -23.90 -19.01
N ILE A 138 -4.40 -24.32 -18.96
CA ILE A 138 -3.78 -24.80 -17.71
C ILE A 138 -2.50 -24.02 -17.48
N ILE A 139 -2.39 -23.34 -16.34
CA ILE A 139 -1.17 -22.65 -15.91
C ILE A 139 -0.53 -23.50 -14.83
N ILE A 140 0.69 -23.97 -15.09
CA ILE A 140 1.48 -24.77 -14.15
C ILE A 140 2.84 -24.11 -13.96
N GLY A 141 3.33 -24.07 -12.73
CA GLY A 141 4.66 -23.55 -12.45
C GLY A 141 4.95 -23.34 -10.95
N SER A 142 5.52 -22.19 -10.62
CA SER A 142 5.98 -21.89 -9.25
C SER A 142 5.00 -21.02 -8.45
N SER A 143 3.95 -20.46 -9.05
CA SER A 143 3.13 -19.41 -8.44
C SER A 143 2.04 -19.92 -7.51
N ASN A 144 2.12 -19.55 -6.23
CA ASN A 144 1.03 -19.65 -5.26
C ASN A 144 0.06 -18.46 -5.36
N ILE A 145 -1.08 -18.50 -4.65
CA ILE A 145 -1.98 -17.35 -4.51
C ILE A 145 -1.46 -16.44 -3.37
N THR A 146 -0.35 -15.79 -3.64
CA THR A 146 0.24 -14.75 -2.77
C THR A 146 0.53 -13.52 -3.60
N SER A 147 0.47 -12.33 -3.00
CA SER A 147 0.76 -11.08 -3.73
C SER A 147 2.10 -11.12 -4.45
N ALA A 148 3.14 -11.58 -3.75
CA ALA A 148 4.49 -11.65 -4.30
C ALA A 148 4.57 -12.59 -5.52
N ALA A 149 3.99 -13.80 -5.45
CA ALA A 149 4.01 -14.75 -6.56
C ALA A 149 3.19 -14.28 -7.76
N LEU A 150 2.07 -13.60 -7.52
CA LEU A 150 1.19 -13.14 -8.61
C LEU A 150 1.67 -11.84 -9.29
N THR A 151 2.51 -11.02 -8.62
CA THR A 151 2.78 -9.67 -9.11
C THR A 151 4.25 -9.28 -9.20
N SER A 152 5.14 -9.77 -8.31
CA SER A 152 6.48 -9.20 -8.14
C SER A 152 7.63 -10.20 -8.19
N ASN A 153 7.47 -11.38 -7.61
CA ASN A 153 8.52 -12.40 -7.63
C ASN A 153 8.78 -12.89 -9.05
N ARG A 154 10.04 -13.30 -9.29
CA ARG A 154 10.36 -14.02 -10.53
C ARG A 154 9.77 -15.43 -10.47
N GLU A 155 8.62 -15.57 -11.10
CA GLU A 155 7.89 -16.83 -11.19
C GLU A 155 7.97 -17.36 -12.63
N TRP A 156 8.13 -18.67 -12.76
CA TRP A 156 8.13 -19.35 -14.04
C TRP A 156 6.93 -20.27 -14.15
N ASN A 157 6.04 -19.95 -15.04
CA ASN A 157 4.88 -20.76 -15.31
C ASN A 157 4.73 -20.99 -16.81
N THR A 158 4.15 -22.11 -17.18
CA THR A 158 3.74 -22.41 -18.54
C THR A 158 2.23 -22.42 -18.62
N LYS A 159 1.64 -21.68 -19.55
CA LYS A 159 0.24 -21.80 -19.93
C LYS A 159 0.13 -22.78 -21.08
N LEU A 160 -0.46 -23.94 -20.81
CA LEU A 160 -0.79 -24.96 -21.79
C LEU A 160 -2.23 -24.75 -22.28
N ILE A 161 -2.45 -25.08 -23.55
CA ILE A 161 -3.79 -25.08 -24.13
C ILE A 161 -4.02 -26.45 -24.77
N SER A 162 -5.07 -27.14 -24.37
CA SER A 162 -5.34 -28.51 -24.79
C SER A 162 -6.84 -28.75 -24.96
N THR A 163 -7.17 -29.87 -25.53
CA THR A 163 -8.55 -30.35 -25.57
C THR A 163 -8.81 -31.41 -24.51
N GLU A 164 -10.06 -31.79 -24.29
CA GLU A 164 -10.41 -32.93 -23.41
C GLU A 164 -9.76 -34.26 -23.83
N GLN A 165 -9.34 -34.39 -25.11
CA GLN A 165 -8.68 -35.57 -25.61
C GLN A 165 -7.17 -35.55 -25.48
N GLY A 166 -6.58 -34.38 -25.17
CA GLY A 166 -5.14 -34.23 -25.00
C GLY A 166 -4.63 -34.98 -23.78
N GLU A 167 -3.58 -35.77 -23.94
CA GLU A 167 -3.01 -36.61 -22.89
C GLU A 167 -2.59 -35.80 -21.64
N MET A 168 -1.83 -34.71 -21.83
CA MET A 168 -1.41 -33.84 -20.71
C MET A 168 -2.61 -33.26 -19.93
N ALA A 169 -3.66 -32.80 -20.61
CA ALA A 169 -4.83 -32.28 -19.91
C ALA A 169 -5.55 -33.38 -19.12
N LYS A 170 -5.63 -34.57 -19.67
CA LYS A 170 -6.22 -35.75 -18.99
C LYS A 170 -5.44 -36.11 -17.73
N GLU A 171 -4.12 -36.18 -17.82
CA GLU A 171 -3.24 -36.50 -16.69
C GLU A 171 -3.34 -35.43 -15.58
N ILE A 172 -3.23 -34.15 -15.92
CA ILE A 172 -3.32 -33.05 -14.96
C ILE A 172 -4.69 -33.01 -14.26
N VAL A 173 -5.76 -33.18 -15.01
CA VAL A 173 -7.13 -33.22 -14.45
C VAL A 173 -7.34 -34.47 -13.61
N ALA A 174 -6.76 -35.60 -13.98
CA ALA A 174 -6.84 -36.83 -13.22
C ALA A 174 -6.09 -36.71 -11.88
N GLU A 175 -4.87 -36.16 -11.89
CA GLU A 175 -4.08 -35.85 -10.70
C GLU A 175 -4.82 -34.92 -9.75
N PHE A 176 -5.37 -33.81 -10.28
CA PHE A 176 -6.21 -32.93 -9.46
C PHE A 176 -7.38 -33.66 -8.81
N LYS A 177 -8.09 -34.52 -9.56
CA LYS A 177 -9.24 -35.28 -9.06
C LYS A 177 -8.82 -36.32 -8.01
N GLU A 178 -7.68 -36.95 -8.17
CA GLU A 178 -7.12 -37.90 -7.21
C GLU A 178 -6.86 -37.20 -5.87
N LEU A 179 -6.13 -36.09 -5.89
CA LEU A 179 -5.88 -35.24 -4.70
C LEU A 179 -7.18 -34.73 -4.08
N TRP A 180 -8.12 -34.25 -4.92
CA TRP A 180 -9.40 -33.71 -4.47
C TRP A 180 -10.30 -34.74 -3.79
N ASN A 181 -10.29 -35.97 -4.25
CA ASN A 181 -11.09 -37.07 -3.71
C ASN A 181 -10.34 -37.91 -2.66
N SER A 182 -9.11 -37.56 -2.35
CA SER A 182 -8.32 -38.20 -1.31
C SER A 182 -9.03 -38.09 0.06
N PRO A 183 -8.96 -39.11 0.92
CA PRO A 183 -9.48 -39.04 2.28
C PRO A 183 -8.78 -37.94 3.12
N TYR A 184 -7.63 -37.47 2.70
CA TYR A 184 -6.87 -36.40 3.32
C TYR A 184 -7.25 -35.00 2.84
N ALA A 185 -8.07 -34.89 1.80
CA ALA A 185 -8.61 -33.61 1.30
C ALA A 185 -9.87 -33.23 2.09
N LEU A 186 -9.66 -32.58 3.22
CA LEU A 186 -10.69 -32.22 4.18
C LEU A 186 -11.57 -31.07 3.67
N SER A 187 -12.88 -31.12 3.90
CA SER A 187 -13.80 -30.04 3.61
C SER A 187 -13.57 -28.85 4.54
N PHE A 188 -13.99 -27.65 4.14
CA PHE A 188 -13.81 -26.42 4.91
C PHE A 188 -14.33 -26.57 6.34
N ASP A 189 -15.56 -27.05 6.54
CA ASP A 189 -16.17 -27.23 7.85
C ASP A 189 -15.40 -28.22 8.74
N THR A 190 -14.66 -29.14 8.14
CA THR A 190 -13.88 -30.17 8.87
C THR A 190 -12.56 -29.61 9.38
N PHE A 191 -11.86 -28.80 8.56
CA PHE A 191 -10.51 -28.40 8.91
C PHE A 191 -10.40 -26.99 9.54
N TYR A 192 -11.36 -26.09 9.26
CA TYR A 192 -11.14 -24.66 9.41
C TYR A 192 -10.82 -24.23 10.85
N GLU A 193 -11.63 -24.61 11.83
CA GLU A 193 -11.43 -24.15 13.22
C GLU A 193 -10.11 -24.67 13.80
N ASN A 194 -9.81 -25.96 13.62
CA ASN A 194 -8.53 -26.55 14.08
C ASN A 194 -7.32 -25.91 13.39
N TYR A 195 -7.43 -25.65 12.08
CA TYR A 195 -6.37 -24.99 11.32
C TYR A 195 -6.15 -23.55 11.79
N LYS A 196 -7.22 -22.79 12.02
CA LYS A 196 -7.18 -21.41 12.50
C LYS A 196 -6.52 -21.30 13.87
N GLU A 197 -6.86 -22.17 14.81
CA GLU A 197 -6.21 -22.20 16.13
C GLU A 197 -4.72 -22.51 16.01
N ARG A 198 -4.37 -23.52 15.21
CA ARG A 198 -2.98 -23.91 14.97
C ARG A 198 -2.19 -22.79 14.28
N TYR A 199 -2.79 -22.12 13.29
CA TYR A 199 -2.19 -20.97 12.62
C TYR A 199 -1.86 -19.86 13.61
N GLN A 200 -2.77 -19.51 14.52
CA GLN A 200 -2.55 -18.49 15.53
C GLN A 200 -1.39 -18.86 16.48
N ILE A 201 -1.36 -20.10 16.97
CA ILE A 201 -0.27 -20.57 17.83
C ILE A 201 1.09 -20.44 17.13
N ILE A 202 1.19 -20.90 15.89
CA ILE A 202 2.43 -20.84 15.12
C ILE A 202 2.81 -19.40 14.78
N LYS A 203 1.83 -18.54 14.49
CA LYS A 203 2.06 -17.11 14.27
C LYS A 203 2.66 -16.45 15.51
N HIS A 204 2.07 -16.66 16.69
CA HIS A 204 2.60 -16.15 17.96
C HIS A 204 4.00 -16.70 18.28
N GLN A 205 4.26 -17.98 18.01
CA GLN A 205 5.59 -18.57 18.19
C GLN A 205 6.63 -17.92 17.25
N ARG A 206 6.28 -17.63 15.99
CA ARG A 206 7.16 -16.93 15.04
C ARG A 206 7.41 -15.48 15.45
N GLU A 207 6.40 -14.80 15.97
CA GLU A 207 6.52 -13.44 16.49
C GLU A 207 7.39 -13.42 17.76
N ALA A 208 7.21 -14.37 18.68
CA ALA A 208 8.05 -14.52 19.86
C ALA A 208 9.52 -14.83 19.50
N ALA A 209 9.75 -15.73 18.53
CA ALA A 209 11.10 -16.04 18.05
C ALA A 209 11.79 -14.83 17.40
N LYS A 210 11.04 -13.99 16.68
CA LYS A 210 11.56 -12.71 16.16
C LYS A 210 11.92 -11.73 17.28
N LEU A 211 11.16 -11.71 18.38
CA LEU A 211 11.46 -10.90 19.57
C LEU A 211 12.73 -11.37 20.28
N ASP A 212 12.99 -12.68 20.33
CA ASP A 212 14.24 -13.22 20.89
C ASP A 212 15.48 -12.91 20.02
N GLU A 213 15.33 -12.80 18.69
CA GLU A 213 16.40 -12.31 17.80
C GLU A 213 16.64 -10.80 17.98
N ILE A 214 15.66 -10.03 18.47
CA ILE A 214 15.76 -8.57 18.71
C ILE A 214 16.49 -8.23 20.01
N THR A 215 16.73 -9.17 20.91
CA THR A 215 17.46 -8.94 22.18
C THR A 215 18.97 -8.71 22.04
N SER A 216 19.51 -8.64 20.85
CA SER A 216 20.84 -8.08 20.59
C SER A 216 20.75 -6.62 20.12
N ILE A 217 20.22 -5.76 20.99
CA ILE A 217 19.90 -4.32 20.74
C ILE A 217 21.11 -3.43 20.40
N GLU A 218 22.32 -3.94 20.30
CA GLU A 218 23.53 -3.12 20.13
C GLU A 218 23.99 -2.86 18.68
N LYS A 219 23.22 -3.22 17.63
CA LYS A 219 23.71 -3.09 16.23
C LYS A 219 22.75 -2.54 15.17
N TYR A 220 21.63 -1.94 15.50
CA TYR A 220 20.84 -1.22 14.48
C TYR A 220 21.21 0.27 14.41
N THR A 221 22.35 0.60 13.81
CA THR A 221 22.51 1.89 13.15
C THR A 221 21.56 1.94 11.96
N LEU A 222 20.60 2.85 11.97
CA LEU A 222 19.70 3.12 10.85
C LEU A 222 20.53 3.24 9.56
N GLN A 223 20.29 2.33 8.60
CA GLN A 223 20.98 2.32 7.31
C GLN A 223 20.10 3.00 6.24
N PRO A 224 20.67 3.83 5.37
CA PRO A 224 19.93 4.41 4.27
C PRO A 224 19.49 3.36 3.25
N ASN A 225 18.25 3.47 2.75
CA ASN A 225 17.73 2.63 1.67
C ASN A 225 18.30 3.01 0.29
N SER A 226 17.95 2.25 -0.77
CA SER A 226 18.46 2.47 -2.14
C SER A 226 18.22 3.88 -2.66
N MET A 227 17.01 4.41 -2.45
CA MET A 227 16.64 5.79 -2.84
C MET A 227 17.50 6.82 -2.11
N GLN A 228 17.70 6.65 -0.80
CA GLN A 228 18.46 7.58 0.04
C GLN A 228 19.94 7.58 -0.35
N VAL A 229 20.53 6.44 -0.67
CA VAL A 229 21.91 6.33 -1.19
C VAL A 229 22.03 7.04 -2.53
N GLY A 230 21.11 6.79 -3.47
CA GLY A 230 21.09 7.44 -4.79
C GLY A 230 20.95 8.97 -4.68
N PHE A 231 20.04 9.43 -3.83
CA PHE A 231 19.84 10.84 -3.52
C PHE A 231 21.12 11.52 -2.99
N ILE A 232 21.75 10.94 -1.96
CA ILE A 232 22.97 11.49 -1.37
C ILE A 232 24.11 11.55 -2.40
N THR A 233 24.26 10.52 -3.21
CA THR A 233 25.30 10.46 -4.24
C THR A 233 25.11 11.57 -5.29
N ASN A 234 23.91 11.81 -5.75
CA ASN A 234 23.63 12.85 -6.73
C ASN A 234 23.72 14.25 -6.09
N LEU A 235 23.28 14.42 -4.84
CA LEU A 235 23.41 15.67 -4.12
C LEU A 235 24.88 16.09 -3.96
N LYS A 236 25.78 15.13 -3.67
CA LYS A 236 27.23 15.37 -3.65
C LYS A 236 27.76 15.86 -5.01
N LYS A 237 27.26 15.31 -6.14
CA LYS A 237 27.64 15.74 -7.49
C LYS A 237 27.15 17.16 -7.80
N ILE A 238 25.91 17.50 -7.43
CA ILE A 238 25.33 18.84 -7.61
C ILE A 238 26.17 19.89 -6.85
N LEU A 239 26.50 19.62 -5.60
CA LEU A 239 27.36 20.51 -4.79
C LEU A 239 28.78 20.63 -5.34
N ALA A 240 29.37 19.53 -5.84
CA ALA A 240 30.70 19.54 -6.46
C ALA A 240 30.72 20.35 -7.76
N ALA A 241 29.59 20.47 -8.48
CA ALA A 241 29.41 21.32 -9.64
C ALA A 241 29.24 22.82 -9.27
N GLY A 242 29.21 23.16 -7.98
CA GLY A 242 29.04 24.54 -7.50
C GLY A 242 27.61 25.02 -7.38
N GLU A 243 26.63 24.13 -7.63
CA GLU A 243 25.22 24.45 -7.51
C GLU A 243 24.81 24.57 -6.04
N LYS A 244 23.90 25.51 -5.76
CA LYS A 244 23.46 25.81 -4.40
C LYS A 244 21.99 25.46 -4.15
N ARG A 245 21.33 24.86 -5.10
CA ARG A 245 19.91 24.46 -5.03
C ARG A 245 19.76 23.04 -5.52
N ALA A 246 18.93 22.27 -4.84
CA ALA A 246 18.61 20.90 -5.24
C ALA A 246 17.18 20.53 -4.85
N LEU A 247 16.56 19.65 -5.61
CA LEU A 247 15.19 19.17 -5.40
C LEU A 247 15.20 17.65 -5.26
N LEU A 248 14.55 17.17 -4.18
CA LEU A 248 14.20 15.77 -4.00
C LEU A 248 12.70 15.59 -4.29
N ILE A 249 12.39 14.89 -5.36
CA ILE A 249 11.02 14.49 -5.70
C ILE A 249 10.84 13.05 -5.27
N SER A 250 9.99 12.81 -4.27
CA SER A 250 9.84 11.47 -3.73
C SER A 250 8.42 11.25 -3.20
N ALA A 251 7.82 10.13 -3.58
CA ALA A 251 6.46 9.76 -3.18
C ALA A 251 6.29 9.81 -1.65
N THR A 252 5.06 10.04 -1.19
CA THR A 252 4.74 10.00 0.25
C THR A 252 5.04 8.61 0.81
N GLY A 253 5.65 8.54 1.97
CA GLY A 253 5.96 7.25 2.64
C GLY A 253 7.34 6.64 2.30
N THR A 254 8.07 7.16 1.33
CA THR A 254 9.41 6.64 0.94
C THR A 254 10.55 7.01 1.89
N GLY A 255 10.28 7.84 2.91
CA GLY A 255 11.28 8.26 3.89
C GLY A 255 12.07 9.51 3.52
N LYS A 256 11.45 10.51 2.88
CA LYS A 256 12.06 11.83 2.55
C LYS A 256 12.79 12.48 3.73
N THR A 257 12.16 12.49 4.90
CA THR A 257 12.72 13.08 6.12
C THR A 257 14.03 12.39 6.54
N TYR A 258 14.05 11.05 6.48
CA TYR A 258 15.28 10.29 6.75
C TYR A 258 16.32 10.51 5.66
N ALA A 259 15.91 10.63 4.39
CA ALA A 259 16.81 10.95 3.27
C ALA A 259 17.55 12.26 3.52
N SER A 260 16.84 13.30 3.91
CA SER A 260 17.46 14.59 4.26
C SER A 260 18.38 14.48 5.48
N ALA A 261 17.97 13.76 6.53
CA ALA A 261 18.81 13.58 7.72
C ALA A 261 20.13 12.86 7.40
N PHE A 262 20.07 11.76 6.64
CA PHE A 262 21.27 11.05 6.17
C PHE A 262 22.14 11.95 5.28
N ALA A 263 21.53 12.74 4.38
CA ALA A 263 22.27 13.66 3.54
C ALA A 263 23.01 14.73 4.37
N MET A 264 22.36 15.31 5.36
CA MET A 264 23.01 16.30 6.25
C MET A 264 24.20 15.70 7.00
N ARG A 265 24.05 14.46 7.48
CA ARG A 265 25.13 13.73 8.15
C ARG A 265 26.30 13.44 7.21
N GLU A 266 26.02 12.91 6.02
CA GLU A 266 27.04 12.52 5.04
C GLU A 266 27.75 13.70 4.36
N LEU A 267 27.09 14.87 4.29
CA LEU A 267 27.67 16.11 3.79
C LEU A 267 28.41 16.91 4.86
N GLY A 268 28.28 16.53 6.13
CA GLY A 268 28.95 17.17 7.26
C GLY A 268 28.48 18.60 7.52
N PHE A 269 27.24 18.94 7.21
CA PHE A 269 26.66 20.24 7.50
C PHE A 269 26.51 20.41 9.00
N ARG A 270 27.02 21.54 9.55
CA ARG A 270 27.01 21.81 10.98
C ARG A 270 25.77 22.54 11.44
N ARG A 271 25.28 23.49 10.64
CA ARG A 271 24.05 24.23 10.96
C ARG A 271 23.01 24.05 9.87
N VAL A 272 21.84 23.53 10.26
CA VAL A 272 20.74 23.22 9.34
C VAL A 272 19.44 23.84 9.84
N LEU A 273 18.72 24.49 8.94
CA LEU A 273 17.35 24.93 9.18
C LEU A 273 16.39 24.04 8.41
N PHE A 274 15.42 23.44 9.10
CA PHE A 274 14.38 22.64 8.49
C PHE A 274 13.03 23.34 8.61
N LEU A 275 12.42 23.67 7.48
CA LEU A 275 11.16 24.39 7.40
C LEU A 275 10.02 23.51 6.98
N VAL A 276 8.94 23.55 7.75
CA VAL A 276 7.69 22.81 7.49
C VAL A 276 6.48 23.73 7.55
N HIS A 277 5.34 23.25 7.11
CA HIS A 277 4.09 24.02 7.17
C HIS A 277 3.42 24.03 8.56
N ARG A 278 3.58 22.98 9.36
CA ARG A 278 2.86 22.77 10.62
C ARG A 278 3.81 22.44 11.76
N GLY A 279 3.56 23.00 12.96
CA GLY A 279 4.40 22.81 14.14
C GLY A 279 4.54 21.33 14.56
N GLN A 280 3.50 20.52 14.37
CA GLN A 280 3.56 19.09 14.64
C GLN A 280 4.61 18.40 13.77
N LEU A 281 4.69 18.77 12.49
CA LEU A 281 5.72 18.23 11.58
C LEU A 281 7.13 18.61 12.02
N ALA A 282 7.33 19.82 12.53
CA ALA A 282 8.64 20.23 13.04
C ALA A 282 9.11 19.30 14.18
N ARG A 283 8.21 18.96 15.12
CA ARG A 283 8.51 18.03 16.21
C ARG A 283 8.77 16.60 15.73
N GLN A 284 7.97 16.10 14.80
CA GLN A 284 8.16 14.76 14.23
C GLN A 284 9.46 14.67 13.43
N THR A 285 9.75 15.69 12.62
CA THR A 285 11.00 15.77 11.86
C THR A 285 12.21 15.79 12.79
N ARG A 286 12.17 16.58 13.87
CA ARG A 286 13.21 16.59 14.90
C ARG A 286 13.44 15.17 15.46
N LYS A 287 12.39 14.46 15.88
CA LYS A 287 12.51 13.08 16.38
C LYS A 287 13.13 12.12 15.35
N SER A 288 12.81 12.29 14.05
CA SER A 288 13.42 11.48 12.99
C SER A 288 14.91 11.75 12.82
N TYR A 289 15.32 13.02 12.93
CA TYR A 289 16.71 13.43 12.90
C TYR A 289 17.48 12.95 14.13
N GLU A 290 16.89 13.02 15.33
CA GLU A 290 17.46 12.48 16.58
C GLU A 290 17.83 11.01 16.45
N LYS A 291 17.00 10.19 15.77
CA LYS A 291 17.29 8.77 15.50
C LYS A 291 18.50 8.58 14.58
N VAL A 292 18.73 9.48 13.62
CA VAL A 292 19.87 9.38 12.67
C VAL A 292 21.17 9.88 13.28
N PHE A 293 21.10 10.90 14.13
CA PHE A 293 22.27 11.55 14.68
C PHE A 293 22.67 11.08 16.08
N ALA A 294 21.83 10.29 16.75
CA ALA A 294 22.13 9.71 18.07
C ALA A 294 22.75 10.73 19.07
N ASN A 295 22.17 11.91 19.19
CA ASN A 295 22.61 13.01 20.06
C ASN A 295 24.00 13.62 19.75
N THR A 296 24.51 13.44 18.54
CA THR A 296 25.80 14.03 18.13
C THR A 296 25.69 15.50 17.73
N VAL A 297 24.49 16.02 17.55
CA VAL A 297 24.19 17.43 17.22
C VAL A 297 23.06 17.95 18.11
N SER A 298 23.09 19.23 18.47
CA SER A 298 21.99 19.86 19.21
C SER A 298 20.81 20.14 18.26
N MET A 299 19.58 19.86 18.72
CA MET A 299 18.37 20.02 17.90
C MET A 299 17.33 20.85 18.65
N GLY A 300 16.89 21.95 18.03
CA GLY A 300 15.98 22.91 18.62
C GLY A 300 14.73 23.17 17.80
N LEU A 301 13.68 23.65 18.48
CA LEU A 301 12.43 24.11 17.90
C LEU A 301 12.31 25.62 17.99
N VAL A 302 11.76 26.25 16.94
CA VAL A 302 11.42 27.68 16.95
C VAL A 302 9.97 27.87 16.54
N GLY A 303 9.18 28.49 17.43
CA GLY A 303 7.74 28.70 17.27
C GLY A 303 6.89 27.86 18.22
N ALA A 304 5.61 28.17 18.32
CA ALA A 304 4.66 27.53 19.24
C ALA A 304 5.15 27.52 20.73
N GLY A 305 5.81 28.63 21.18
CA GLY A 305 6.32 28.77 22.52
C GLY A 305 7.77 28.28 22.71
N TYR A 306 8.40 27.71 21.68
CA TYR A 306 9.81 27.31 21.70
C TYR A 306 10.70 28.40 21.10
N HIS A 307 11.86 28.63 21.70
CA HIS A 307 12.82 29.69 21.32
C HIS A 307 14.27 29.18 21.32
N GLU A 308 14.51 27.99 20.77
CA GLU A 308 15.80 27.28 20.79
C GLU A 308 16.66 27.69 19.57
N TYR A 309 16.97 28.99 19.44
CA TYR A 309 17.65 29.56 18.27
C TYR A 309 19.12 29.13 18.11
N GLU A 310 19.78 28.74 19.19
CA GLU A 310 21.22 28.44 19.22
C GLU A 310 21.55 27.00 18.80
N ALA A 311 20.54 26.15 18.64
CA ALA A 311 20.76 24.77 18.27
C ALA A 311 21.45 24.64 16.90
N ASP A 312 22.24 23.59 16.72
CA ASP A 312 22.90 23.30 15.45
C ASP A 312 21.86 23.02 14.34
N TYR A 313 20.86 22.26 14.68
CA TYR A 313 19.75 21.95 13.76
C TYR A 313 18.45 22.53 14.31
N VAL A 314 17.88 23.45 13.57
CA VAL A 314 16.67 24.17 13.96
C VAL A 314 15.50 23.71 13.11
N PHE A 315 14.38 23.35 13.75
CA PHE A 315 13.13 22.98 13.11
C PHE A 315 12.08 24.04 13.40
N ALA A 316 11.50 24.61 12.34
CA ALA A 316 10.55 25.70 12.48
C ALA A 316 9.43 25.60 11.43
N THR A 317 8.33 26.31 11.68
CA THR A 317 7.34 26.52 10.62
C THR A 317 7.69 27.74 9.78
N VAL A 318 7.32 27.68 8.49
CA VAL A 318 7.49 28.82 7.57
C VAL A 318 6.79 30.08 8.11
N GLN A 319 5.58 29.93 8.66
CA GLN A 319 4.80 31.04 9.22
C GLN A 319 5.49 31.68 10.42
N THR A 320 6.13 30.89 11.28
CA THR A 320 6.91 31.40 12.40
C THR A 320 8.11 32.19 11.89
N LEU A 321 8.91 31.58 11.01
CA LEU A 321 10.16 32.18 10.57
C LEU A 321 9.96 33.39 9.63
N ASN A 322 8.79 33.51 8.98
CA ASN A 322 8.44 34.67 8.16
C ASN A 322 8.22 35.96 8.98
N ARG A 323 8.11 35.87 10.31
CA ARG A 323 8.02 37.03 11.21
C ARG A 323 9.42 37.59 11.49
N ASP A 324 9.56 38.91 11.42
CA ASP A 324 10.85 39.59 11.61
C ASP A 324 11.48 39.31 12.98
N GLU A 325 10.67 39.17 14.03
CA GLU A 325 11.12 38.80 15.38
C GLU A 325 11.91 37.49 15.48
N HIS A 326 11.60 36.52 14.58
CA HIS A 326 12.30 35.24 14.51
C HIS A 326 13.36 35.22 13.39
N LEU A 327 13.04 35.80 12.22
CA LEU A 327 13.93 35.80 11.07
C LEU A 327 15.23 36.57 11.36
N LEU A 328 15.12 37.73 11.98
CA LEU A 328 16.27 38.60 12.28
C LEU A 328 17.14 38.13 13.44
N GLN A 329 16.76 37.07 14.15
CA GLN A 329 17.64 36.39 15.12
C GLN A 329 18.82 35.69 14.41
N TYR A 330 18.74 35.48 13.12
CA TYR A 330 19.76 34.77 12.36
C TYR A 330 20.47 35.68 11.35
N ALA A 331 21.80 35.57 11.30
CA ALA A 331 22.59 36.16 10.23
C ALA A 331 22.25 35.49 8.87
N LYS A 332 22.52 36.17 7.77
CA LYS A 332 22.22 35.68 6.41
C LYS A 332 22.89 34.35 6.09
N ASP A 333 24.05 34.10 6.61
CA ASP A 333 24.91 32.93 6.44
C ASP A 333 24.87 31.97 7.64
N ALA A 334 23.85 32.09 8.51
CA ALA A 334 23.75 31.32 9.76
C ALA A 334 23.66 29.81 9.55
N PHE A 335 23.18 29.35 8.37
CA PHE A 335 22.94 27.95 8.08
C PHE A 335 23.74 27.47 6.87
N ASP A 336 24.33 26.27 6.98
CA ASP A 336 24.97 25.59 5.85
C ASP A 336 23.94 25.08 4.85
N CYS A 337 22.84 24.54 5.36
CA CYS A 337 21.73 24.05 4.54
C CYS A 337 20.38 24.50 5.10
N ILE A 338 19.47 24.84 4.18
CA ILE A 338 18.06 25.08 4.52
C ILE A 338 17.23 24.08 3.74
N VAL A 339 16.46 23.26 4.46
CA VAL A 339 15.58 22.23 3.92
C VAL A 339 14.16 22.76 3.93
N LEU A 340 13.50 22.72 2.77
CA LEU A 340 12.11 23.13 2.59
C LEU A 340 11.26 21.89 2.31
N ASP A 341 10.49 21.46 3.30
CA ASP A 341 9.54 20.37 3.10
C ASP A 341 8.27 20.85 2.41
N GLU A 342 7.64 19.98 1.65
CA GLU A 342 6.52 20.27 0.74
C GLU A 342 6.83 21.48 -0.18
N ALA A 343 7.99 21.40 -0.84
CA ALA A 343 8.55 22.47 -1.67
C ALA A 343 7.63 23.00 -2.79
N HIS A 344 6.56 22.30 -3.12
CA HIS A 344 5.51 22.80 -4.02
C HIS A 344 4.77 24.05 -3.50
N HIS A 345 4.95 24.39 -2.22
CA HIS A 345 4.46 25.64 -1.64
C HIS A 345 5.43 26.82 -1.73
N VAL A 346 6.69 26.59 -2.11
CA VAL A 346 7.75 27.63 -2.18
C VAL A 346 7.40 28.84 -3.05
N PRO A 347 6.58 28.71 -4.12
CA PRO A 347 6.15 29.88 -4.89
C PRO A 347 5.37 30.94 -4.11
N ALA A 348 4.97 30.70 -2.87
CA ALA A 348 4.27 31.69 -2.03
C ALA A 348 5.21 32.77 -1.48
N ASP A 349 4.71 33.99 -1.29
CA ASP A 349 5.49 35.15 -0.84
C ASP A 349 6.16 34.94 0.51
N THR A 350 5.58 34.12 1.38
CA THR A 350 6.15 33.77 2.69
C THR A 350 7.49 33.04 2.57
N TYR A 351 7.66 32.20 1.57
CA TYR A 351 8.95 31.53 1.32
C TYR A 351 9.97 32.46 0.69
N ARG A 352 9.53 33.33 -0.24
CA ARG A 352 10.42 34.29 -0.90
C ARG A 352 11.15 35.17 0.09
N LYS A 353 10.44 35.73 1.09
CA LYS A 353 11.04 36.55 2.13
C LYS A 353 12.15 35.80 2.88
N ILE A 354 11.94 34.54 3.20
CA ILE A 354 12.96 33.70 3.88
C ILE A 354 14.14 33.41 2.93
N MET A 355 13.85 33.10 1.66
CA MET A 355 14.89 32.82 0.67
C MET A 355 15.73 34.05 0.33
N ASP A 356 15.16 35.23 0.36
CA ASP A 356 15.86 36.50 0.14
C ASP A 356 16.74 36.91 1.33
N HIS A 357 16.38 36.47 2.55
CA HIS A 357 17.15 36.73 3.75
C HIS A 357 18.42 35.88 3.84
N PHE A 358 18.30 34.56 3.61
CA PHE A 358 19.39 33.63 3.83
C PHE A 358 20.23 33.33 2.60
N THR A 359 21.52 33.05 2.83
CA THR A 359 22.49 32.65 1.79
C THR A 359 23.23 31.37 2.19
N PRO A 360 22.49 30.21 2.30
CA PRO A 360 23.12 28.97 2.68
C PRO A 360 24.03 28.41 1.57
N LYS A 361 24.84 27.41 1.90
CA LYS A 361 25.60 26.62 0.92
C LYS A 361 24.67 25.77 0.04
N LEU A 362 23.52 25.33 0.61
CA LEU A 362 22.52 24.52 -0.07
C LEU A 362 21.09 24.88 0.34
N TRP A 363 20.24 25.13 -0.65
CA TRP A 363 18.78 25.06 -0.55
C TRP A 363 18.32 23.69 -1.02
N LEU A 364 17.72 22.91 -0.14
CA LEU A 364 17.17 21.59 -0.47
C LEU A 364 15.64 21.62 -0.41
N GLY A 365 14.98 21.52 -1.54
CA GLY A 365 13.53 21.33 -1.63
C GLY A 365 13.17 19.84 -1.60
N MET A 366 12.11 19.50 -0.90
CA MET A 366 11.55 18.14 -0.91
C MET A 366 10.06 18.19 -1.20
N THR A 367 9.57 17.37 -2.11
CA THR A 367 8.14 17.27 -2.42
C THR A 367 7.78 15.91 -3.00
N ALA A 368 6.54 15.48 -2.80
CA ALA A 368 5.98 14.34 -3.52
C ALA A 368 5.29 14.77 -4.84
N THR A 369 4.91 16.04 -4.95
CA THR A 369 4.01 16.56 -6.00
C THR A 369 4.52 17.91 -6.51
N PRO A 370 5.60 17.93 -7.33
CA PRO A 370 6.18 19.17 -7.83
C PRO A 370 5.27 19.92 -8.82
N ASP A 371 4.36 19.21 -9.50
CA ASP A 371 3.56 19.71 -10.62
C ASP A 371 2.26 20.43 -10.21
N LYS A 372 2.22 21.00 -9.01
CA LYS A 372 0.98 21.54 -8.41
C LYS A 372 0.39 22.77 -9.13
N ARG A 373 1.09 23.40 -10.07
CA ARG A 373 0.62 24.58 -10.80
C ARG A 373 1.04 24.59 -12.25
N ASP A 374 0.04 24.58 -13.11
CA ASP A 374 0.14 24.64 -14.57
C ASP A 374 -0.25 26.05 -15.09
N ASP A 375 -0.03 27.09 -14.27
CA ASP A 375 -0.43 28.46 -14.62
C ASP A 375 0.62 29.21 -15.46
N ASN A 376 1.71 28.59 -15.83
CA ASN A 376 2.82 29.14 -16.64
C ASN A 376 3.31 30.54 -16.19
N VAL A 377 3.10 30.90 -14.92
CA VAL A 377 3.56 32.16 -14.38
C VAL A 377 5.01 32.03 -13.96
N GLU A 378 5.88 32.86 -14.58
CA GLU A 378 7.31 32.93 -14.30
C GLU A 378 7.61 33.09 -12.81
N GLY A 379 8.54 32.29 -12.26
CA GLY A 379 8.91 32.26 -10.85
C GLY A 379 7.91 31.54 -9.92
N ARG A 380 6.95 30.82 -10.45
CA ARG A 380 5.99 30.00 -9.66
C ARG A 380 6.19 28.50 -9.87
N ASN A 381 7.16 28.11 -10.71
CA ASN A 381 7.48 26.72 -10.95
C ASN A 381 8.56 26.24 -9.97
N VAL A 382 8.29 25.18 -9.22
CA VAL A 382 9.24 24.59 -8.27
C VAL A 382 10.55 24.17 -8.94
N TYR A 383 10.49 23.60 -10.11
CA TYR A 383 11.68 23.21 -10.87
C TYR A 383 12.58 24.41 -11.18
N GLU A 384 11.99 25.52 -11.60
CA GLU A 384 12.70 26.77 -11.90
C GLU A 384 13.34 27.35 -10.64
N ILE A 385 12.62 27.41 -9.51
CA ILE A 385 13.10 27.90 -8.23
C ILE A 385 14.35 27.12 -7.77
N PHE A 386 14.41 25.83 -8.04
CA PHE A 386 15.55 24.97 -7.73
C PHE A 386 16.51 24.76 -8.91
N ASN A 387 16.53 25.66 -9.90
CA ASN A 387 17.42 25.67 -11.07
C ASN A 387 17.40 24.35 -11.85
N TYR A 388 16.28 23.62 -11.84
CA TYR A 388 16.14 22.29 -12.44
C TYR A 388 17.16 21.25 -11.92
N GLN A 389 17.75 21.50 -10.75
CA GLN A 389 18.72 20.57 -10.14
C GLN A 389 17.97 19.49 -9.35
N ILE A 390 17.61 18.41 -10.01
CA ILE A 390 16.93 17.27 -9.39
C ILE A 390 17.99 16.30 -8.87
N ALA A 391 18.13 16.24 -7.53
CA ALA A 391 19.05 15.31 -6.88
C ALA A 391 18.54 13.86 -6.96
N TYR A 392 17.22 13.66 -6.85
CA TYR A 392 16.60 12.35 -7.06
C TYR A 392 15.10 12.53 -7.34
N GLU A 393 14.58 11.66 -8.18
CA GLU A 393 13.15 11.59 -8.45
C GLU A 393 12.69 10.14 -8.37
N ILE A 394 11.68 9.89 -7.52
CA ILE A 394 11.00 8.61 -7.43
C ILE A 394 9.51 8.84 -7.22
N ARG A 395 8.74 8.52 -8.23
CA ARG A 395 7.28 8.62 -8.22
C ARG A 395 6.66 7.39 -7.56
N LEU A 396 5.36 7.47 -7.28
CA LEU A 396 4.61 6.43 -6.57
C LEU A 396 4.80 5.03 -7.17
N GLN A 397 4.64 4.90 -8.48
CA GLN A 397 4.78 3.62 -9.16
C GLN A 397 6.19 3.04 -9.01
N GLN A 398 7.21 3.83 -9.27
CA GLN A 398 8.60 3.40 -9.14
C GLN A 398 8.95 3.06 -7.69
N ALA A 399 8.43 3.82 -6.71
CA ALA A 399 8.65 3.53 -5.29
C ALA A 399 8.04 2.18 -4.86
N MET A 400 6.93 1.77 -5.47
CA MET A 400 6.37 0.43 -5.27
C MET A 400 7.21 -0.64 -5.97
N GLU A 401 7.67 -0.39 -7.21
CA GLU A 401 8.54 -1.31 -7.95
C GLU A 401 9.88 -1.54 -7.24
N GLU A 402 10.45 -0.50 -6.63
CA GLU A 402 11.67 -0.59 -5.81
C GLU A 402 11.41 -1.12 -4.38
N ASN A 403 10.17 -1.54 -4.11
CA ASN A 403 9.79 -2.10 -2.81
C ASN A 403 9.99 -1.15 -1.61
N LEU A 404 9.92 0.15 -1.84
CA LEU A 404 9.98 1.19 -0.79
C LEU A 404 8.62 1.46 -0.16
N LEU A 405 7.54 1.16 -0.89
CA LEU A 405 6.16 1.28 -0.43
C LEU A 405 5.45 -0.07 -0.47
N CYS A 406 4.42 -0.22 0.34
CA CYS A 406 3.53 -1.38 0.25
C CYS A 406 2.76 -1.34 -1.06
N PRO A 407 2.61 -2.47 -1.75
CA PRO A 407 1.65 -2.56 -2.84
C PRO A 407 0.24 -2.34 -2.29
N PHE A 408 -0.62 -1.75 -3.11
CA PHE A 408 -2.02 -1.56 -2.78
C PHE A 408 -2.92 -2.06 -3.92
N HIS A 409 -4.16 -2.37 -3.58
CA HIS A 409 -5.21 -2.69 -4.54
C HIS A 409 -6.24 -1.57 -4.51
N TYR A 410 -6.60 -1.07 -5.70
CA TYR A 410 -7.60 -0.02 -5.86
C TYR A 410 -8.87 -0.60 -6.48
N PHE A 411 -9.99 -0.36 -5.82
CA PHE A 411 -11.30 -0.79 -6.28
C PHE A 411 -12.19 0.44 -6.47
N GLY A 412 -12.65 0.64 -7.69
CA GLY A 412 -13.69 1.62 -8.00
C GLY A 412 -15.07 1.00 -7.73
N ILE A 413 -15.79 1.56 -6.74
CA ILE A 413 -17.10 1.07 -6.34
C ILE A 413 -18.14 2.16 -6.61
N THR A 414 -19.27 1.80 -7.23
CA THR A 414 -20.38 2.73 -7.41
C THR A 414 -21.03 3.00 -6.06
N ASP A 415 -20.99 4.25 -5.61
CA ASP A 415 -21.68 4.68 -4.41
C ASP A 415 -23.18 4.82 -4.68
N LEU A 416 -24.02 4.48 -3.72
CA LEU A 416 -25.48 4.62 -3.83
C LEU A 416 -25.91 6.07 -4.06
N SER A 417 -25.15 7.05 -3.57
CA SER A 417 -25.36 8.47 -3.82
C SER A 417 -25.17 8.90 -5.28
N MET A 418 -24.53 8.05 -6.12
CA MET A 418 -24.30 8.32 -7.54
C MET A 418 -25.40 7.73 -8.44
N ILE A 419 -26.37 7.00 -7.88
CA ILE A 419 -27.50 6.42 -8.60
C ILE A 419 -28.65 7.44 -8.58
N GLY A 420 -28.52 8.51 -9.36
CA GLY A 420 -29.52 9.58 -9.45
C GLY A 420 -28.96 10.85 -10.07
N ASP A 421 -29.76 11.91 -10.10
CA ASP A 421 -29.33 13.23 -10.59
C ASP A 421 -28.14 13.79 -9.76
N GLU A 422 -27.25 14.55 -10.40
CA GLU A 422 -26.08 15.17 -9.75
C GLU A 422 -26.44 16.05 -8.54
N GLU A 423 -27.67 16.58 -8.46
CA GLU A 423 -28.18 17.33 -7.30
C GLU A 423 -28.45 16.41 -6.10
N ALA A 424 -28.95 15.19 -6.33
CA ALA A 424 -29.19 14.21 -5.27
C ALA A 424 -27.89 13.71 -4.62
N ALA A 425 -26.81 13.63 -5.39
CA ALA A 425 -25.48 13.25 -4.88
C ALA A 425 -24.88 14.24 -3.87
N ARG A 426 -25.47 15.41 -3.71
CA ARG A 426 -25.08 16.45 -2.73
C ARG A 426 -26.03 16.57 -1.56
N ASP A 427 -27.15 15.85 -1.57
CA ASP A 427 -28.10 15.86 -0.47
C ASP A 427 -27.49 15.18 0.77
N PHE A 428 -27.37 15.92 1.86
CA PHE A 428 -26.84 15.44 3.14
C PHE A 428 -27.58 14.19 3.65
N ASN A 429 -28.90 14.13 3.46
CA ASN A 429 -29.71 12.99 3.90
C ASN A 429 -29.35 11.71 3.13
N MET A 430 -29.01 11.82 1.85
CA MET A 430 -28.52 10.67 1.07
C MET A 430 -27.10 10.30 1.45
N LEU A 431 -26.22 11.29 1.65
CA LEU A 431 -24.83 11.05 2.01
C LEU A 431 -24.66 10.35 3.37
N THR A 432 -25.63 10.53 4.26
CA THR A 432 -25.63 9.94 5.60
C THR A 432 -26.72 8.88 5.82
N SER A 433 -27.38 8.41 4.76
CA SER A 433 -28.45 7.40 4.87
C SER A 433 -27.93 6.08 5.45
N ASP A 434 -28.79 5.38 6.22
CA ASP A 434 -28.43 4.07 6.79
C ASP A 434 -28.14 3.02 5.72
N GLU A 435 -28.78 3.17 4.57
CA GLU A 435 -28.58 2.30 3.41
C GLU A 435 -27.17 2.47 2.82
N ARG A 436 -26.72 3.71 2.66
CA ARG A 436 -25.36 4.01 2.23
C ARG A 436 -24.32 3.55 3.25
N VAL A 437 -24.57 3.75 4.53
CA VAL A 437 -23.67 3.28 5.60
C VAL A 437 -23.50 1.77 5.54
N ARG A 438 -24.59 1.00 5.42
CA ARG A 438 -24.53 -0.46 5.24
C ARG A 438 -23.79 -0.85 3.97
N HIS A 439 -24.01 -0.14 2.87
CA HIS A 439 -23.30 -0.37 1.63
C HIS A 439 -21.78 -0.19 1.82
N ILE A 440 -21.34 0.92 2.43
CA ILE A 440 -19.93 1.18 2.72
C ILE A 440 -19.33 0.06 3.58
N VAL A 441 -20.02 -0.33 4.66
CA VAL A 441 -19.56 -1.41 5.55
C VAL A 441 -19.42 -2.73 4.79
N ASN A 442 -20.42 -3.09 3.99
CA ASN A 442 -20.41 -4.32 3.21
C ASN A 442 -19.29 -4.34 2.17
N GLN A 443 -19.03 -3.22 1.50
CA GLN A 443 -17.94 -3.13 0.53
C GLN A 443 -16.57 -3.15 1.22
N ALA A 444 -16.44 -2.44 2.35
CA ALA A 444 -15.21 -2.44 3.14
C ALA A 444 -14.85 -3.84 3.66
N ASP A 445 -15.85 -4.60 4.12
CA ASP A 445 -15.70 -5.98 4.56
C ASP A 445 -15.40 -6.92 3.38
N TYR A 446 -16.12 -6.76 2.26
CA TYR A 446 -15.94 -7.59 1.07
C TYR A 446 -14.51 -7.50 0.51
N TYR A 447 -14.01 -6.29 0.26
CA TYR A 447 -12.64 -6.10 -0.25
C TYR A 447 -11.57 -6.30 0.82
N GLY A 448 -11.93 -6.11 2.09
CA GLY A 448 -11.12 -6.43 3.25
C GLY A 448 -9.88 -5.54 3.42
N TYR A 449 -8.99 -6.01 4.24
CA TYR A 449 -7.73 -5.35 4.62
C TYR A 449 -6.68 -6.42 4.91
N SER A 450 -5.41 -6.03 4.94
CA SER A 450 -4.32 -6.91 5.39
C SER A 450 -4.14 -6.82 6.91
N GLY A 451 -3.78 -7.96 7.55
CA GLY A 451 -3.59 -8.03 9.01
C GLY A 451 -4.83 -8.51 9.77
N ASP A 452 -4.71 -8.52 11.10
CA ASP A 452 -5.70 -9.15 11.98
C ASP A 452 -6.87 -8.22 12.33
N LYS A 453 -6.68 -6.91 12.15
CA LYS A 453 -7.63 -5.86 12.51
C LYS A 453 -7.63 -4.77 11.44
N VAL A 454 -8.80 -4.19 11.17
CA VAL A 454 -8.88 -2.99 10.34
C VAL A 454 -8.27 -1.79 11.08
N LYS A 455 -7.41 -1.05 10.38
CA LYS A 455 -6.84 0.23 10.79
C LYS A 455 -7.08 1.19 9.62
N GLY A 456 -8.28 1.76 9.58
CA GLY A 456 -8.82 2.41 8.38
C GLY A 456 -8.89 3.93 8.46
N LEU A 457 -8.77 4.57 7.29
CA LEU A 457 -9.08 5.98 7.11
C LEU A 457 -10.25 6.14 6.15
N ILE A 458 -11.21 6.98 6.49
CA ILE A 458 -12.36 7.31 5.64
C ILE A 458 -12.38 8.81 5.37
N PHE A 459 -12.27 9.17 4.09
CA PHE A 459 -12.27 10.56 3.64
C PHE A 459 -13.65 10.96 3.14
N CYS A 460 -14.28 11.92 3.82
CA CYS A 460 -15.62 12.45 3.54
C CYS A 460 -15.57 13.78 2.81
N SER A 461 -16.72 14.22 2.30
CA SER A 461 -16.85 15.47 1.55
C SER A 461 -16.91 16.71 2.44
N ASN A 462 -17.50 16.60 3.62
CA ASN A 462 -17.66 17.71 4.56
C ASN A 462 -17.68 17.25 6.03
N ILE A 463 -17.56 18.20 6.95
CA ILE A 463 -17.46 17.94 8.41
C ILE A 463 -18.72 17.26 8.95
N LYS A 464 -19.90 17.70 8.55
CA LYS A 464 -21.17 17.13 9.04
C LYS A 464 -21.34 15.68 8.62
N GLU A 465 -20.99 15.34 7.36
CA GLU A 465 -20.97 13.96 6.88
C GLU A 465 -19.99 13.10 7.70
N THR A 466 -18.81 13.65 7.99
CA THR A 466 -17.77 12.97 8.78
C THR A 466 -18.29 12.59 10.18
N GLU A 467 -18.92 13.53 10.88
CA GLU A 467 -19.45 13.33 12.23
C GLU A 467 -20.62 12.35 12.25
N GLU A 468 -21.57 12.50 11.34
CA GLU A 468 -22.77 11.65 11.25
C GLU A 468 -22.41 10.21 10.86
N LEU A 469 -21.56 10.03 9.85
CA LEU A 469 -21.12 8.68 9.44
C LEU A 469 -20.33 7.98 10.56
N SER A 470 -19.44 8.68 11.26
CA SER A 470 -18.73 8.13 12.41
C SER A 470 -19.71 7.69 13.51
N ALA A 471 -20.68 8.53 13.85
CA ALA A 471 -21.71 8.21 14.86
C ALA A 471 -22.54 6.98 14.46
N LYS A 472 -22.91 6.85 13.19
CA LYS A 472 -23.67 5.70 12.67
C LYS A 472 -22.83 4.43 12.63
N PHE A 473 -21.55 4.50 12.24
CA PHE A 473 -20.65 3.34 12.30
C PHE A 473 -20.54 2.79 13.73
N ASN A 474 -20.44 3.65 14.73
CA ASN A 474 -20.37 3.23 16.14
C ASN A 474 -21.63 2.50 16.63
N GLN A 475 -22.72 2.49 15.85
CA GLN A 475 -23.96 1.75 16.16
C GLN A 475 -24.07 0.44 15.36
N ILE A 476 -23.16 0.16 14.44
CA ILE A 476 -23.17 -1.02 13.57
C ILE A 476 -22.16 -2.04 14.10
N ILE A 477 -22.54 -3.31 14.04
CA ILE A 477 -21.65 -4.41 14.38
C ILE A 477 -20.62 -4.57 13.26
N ASN A 478 -19.34 -4.56 13.62
CA ASN A 478 -18.24 -4.90 12.74
C ASN A 478 -18.30 -6.41 12.44
N PRO A 479 -18.47 -6.81 11.16
CA PRO A 479 -18.62 -8.22 10.80
C PRO A 479 -17.40 -9.09 11.20
N ALA A 480 -16.21 -8.48 11.22
CA ALA A 480 -14.98 -9.19 11.53
C ALA A 480 -14.83 -9.49 13.04
N THR A 481 -15.37 -8.65 13.93
CA THR A 481 -15.14 -8.75 15.38
C THR A 481 -16.40 -9.14 16.17
N GLY A 482 -17.60 -8.98 15.58
CA GLY A 482 -18.88 -9.14 16.26
C GLY A 482 -19.20 -8.06 17.31
N LYS A 483 -18.37 -7.01 17.43
CA LYS A 483 -18.56 -5.85 18.31
C LYS A 483 -18.92 -4.63 17.46
N ASN A 484 -19.47 -3.59 18.08
CA ASN A 484 -19.68 -2.33 17.36
C ASN A 484 -18.35 -1.76 16.87
N PHE A 485 -18.38 -1.09 15.71
CA PHE A 485 -17.24 -0.31 15.25
C PHE A 485 -16.85 0.76 16.27
N ARG A 486 -15.57 1.03 16.38
CA ARG A 486 -15.00 2.09 17.22
C ARG A 486 -14.36 3.12 16.30
N THR A 487 -15.03 4.23 16.13
CA THR A 487 -14.59 5.26 15.17
C THR A 487 -14.58 6.64 15.81
N VAL A 488 -13.82 7.54 15.23
CA VAL A 488 -13.78 8.96 15.61
C VAL A 488 -13.77 9.84 14.36
N ALA A 489 -14.45 10.98 14.45
CA ALA A 489 -14.44 12.02 13.44
C ALA A 489 -13.39 13.08 13.80
N LEU A 490 -12.44 13.34 12.91
CA LEU A 490 -11.44 14.41 13.06
C LEU A 490 -11.68 15.49 12.00
N ASN A 491 -11.80 16.73 12.45
CA ASN A 491 -11.94 17.91 11.60
C ASN A 491 -10.85 18.96 11.88
N GLY A 492 -10.87 20.08 11.17
CA GLY A 492 -9.86 21.14 11.29
C GLY A 492 -9.77 21.78 12.68
N SER A 493 -10.83 21.73 13.49
CA SER A 493 -10.87 22.29 14.85
C SER A 493 -10.34 21.34 15.92
N ALA A 494 -10.11 20.06 15.60
CA ALA A 494 -9.55 19.09 16.55
C ALA A 494 -8.18 19.55 17.05
N SER A 495 -7.99 19.52 18.37
CA SER A 495 -6.72 19.85 19.00
C SER A 495 -5.62 18.85 18.60
N GLU A 496 -4.37 19.25 18.78
CA GLU A 496 -3.25 18.36 18.52
C GLU A 496 -3.27 17.09 19.38
N GLN A 497 -3.73 17.23 20.61
CA GLN A 497 -3.81 16.13 21.57
C GLN A 497 -4.89 15.11 21.16
N GLU A 498 -6.06 15.59 20.71
CA GLU A 498 -7.13 14.72 20.19
C GLU A 498 -6.69 13.96 18.94
N ARG A 499 -5.95 14.61 18.05
CA ARG A 499 -5.41 13.96 16.85
C ARG A 499 -4.39 12.88 17.21
N GLN A 500 -3.48 13.21 18.11
CA GLN A 500 -2.45 12.27 18.57
C GLN A 500 -3.07 11.06 19.24
N ASP A 501 -4.06 11.25 20.13
CA ASP A 501 -4.78 10.16 20.78
C ASP A 501 -5.50 9.27 19.76
N ALA A 502 -6.17 9.86 18.77
CA ALA A 502 -6.86 9.09 17.74
C ALA A 502 -5.89 8.23 16.91
N PHE A 503 -4.70 8.75 16.59
CA PHE A 503 -3.70 7.99 15.83
C PHE A 503 -3.08 6.87 16.65
N GLU A 504 -2.76 7.11 17.91
CA GLU A 504 -2.26 6.09 18.81
C GLU A 504 -3.29 4.99 19.01
N ARG A 505 -4.56 5.34 19.17
CA ARG A 505 -5.66 4.37 19.29
C ARG A 505 -5.93 3.59 18.00
N LEU A 506 -5.72 4.19 16.82
CA LEU A 506 -5.80 3.46 15.55
C LEU A 506 -4.67 2.43 15.43
N ALA A 507 -3.47 2.80 15.89
CA ALA A 507 -2.31 1.90 15.90
C ALA A 507 -2.42 0.79 16.96
N MET A 508 -3.13 1.01 18.09
CA MET A 508 -3.30 0.04 19.18
C MET A 508 -3.86 -1.30 18.72
N ASN A 509 -3.38 -2.37 19.30
CA ASN A 509 -3.95 -3.70 19.16
C ASN A 509 -4.95 -4.00 20.31
N GLU A 510 -5.75 -5.07 20.19
CA GLU A 510 -6.77 -5.41 21.18
C GLU A 510 -6.19 -5.80 22.55
N ASP A 511 -5.01 -6.39 22.59
CA ASP A 511 -4.28 -6.76 23.81
C ASP A 511 -3.75 -5.56 24.61
N GLU A 512 -3.64 -4.40 23.97
CA GLU A 512 -3.24 -3.13 24.60
C GLU A 512 -4.44 -2.33 25.14
N SER A 513 -5.66 -2.86 24.99
CA SER A 513 -6.93 -2.22 25.38
C SER A 513 -7.10 -2.11 26.89
N SER A 514 -7.61 -0.99 27.37
CA SER A 514 -8.05 -0.76 28.75
C SER A 514 -9.47 -0.24 28.80
N GLU A 515 -10.10 -0.21 30.01
CA GLU A 515 -11.45 0.32 30.17
C GLU A 515 -11.58 1.78 29.70
N ASP A 516 -10.53 2.59 29.92
CA ASP A 516 -10.51 4.00 29.57
C ASP A 516 -9.97 4.29 28.16
N ARG A 517 -9.29 3.34 27.53
CA ARG A 517 -8.63 3.54 26.23
C ARG A 517 -8.74 2.31 25.34
N GLN A 518 -9.60 2.41 24.33
CA GLN A 518 -9.86 1.33 23.38
C GLN A 518 -9.29 1.65 21.99
N PRO A 519 -8.83 0.62 21.25
CA PRO A 519 -8.37 0.79 19.88
C PRO A 519 -9.50 1.26 18.97
N LEU A 520 -9.16 2.01 17.91
CA LEU A 520 -10.07 2.42 16.86
C LEU A 520 -9.99 1.49 15.64
N ASP A 521 -11.11 1.37 14.94
CA ASP A 521 -11.21 0.68 13.65
C ASP A 521 -11.04 1.67 12.49
N TYR A 522 -11.69 2.86 12.59
CA TYR A 522 -11.59 3.91 11.57
C TYR A 522 -11.47 5.30 12.16
N ILE A 523 -10.75 6.16 11.44
CA ILE A 523 -10.79 7.60 11.60
C ILE A 523 -11.46 8.21 10.37
N PHE A 524 -12.54 8.97 10.60
CA PHE A 524 -13.22 9.74 9.57
C PHE A 524 -12.62 11.15 9.49
N SER A 525 -12.39 11.66 8.28
CA SER A 525 -11.79 13.00 8.09
C SER A 525 -12.19 13.63 6.76
N VAL A 526 -12.13 14.96 6.68
CA VAL A 526 -12.30 15.70 5.42
C VAL A 526 -10.95 15.98 4.75
N GLU A 527 -10.10 16.78 5.37
CA GLU A 527 -8.84 17.25 4.77
C GLU A 527 -7.62 17.17 5.70
N ILE A 528 -7.87 16.97 6.98
CA ILE A 528 -6.84 17.12 8.02
C ILE A 528 -5.71 16.10 7.89
N LEU A 529 -5.98 14.99 7.23
CA LEU A 529 -5.04 13.89 7.01
C LEU A 529 -4.33 13.96 5.65
N ASN A 530 -4.60 14.99 4.84
CA ASN A 530 -3.99 15.12 3.50
C ASN A 530 -2.49 15.37 3.58
N GLU A 531 -2.02 16.12 4.60
CA GLU A 531 -0.60 16.49 4.76
C GLU A 531 -0.14 16.27 6.21
N GLY A 532 1.08 15.75 6.36
CA GLY A 532 1.82 15.85 7.61
C GLY A 532 1.51 14.89 8.73
N VAL A 533 0.69 13.88 8.54
CA VAL A 533 0.41 12.88 9.56
C VAL A 533 1.15 11.59 9.27
N ASP A 534 1.88 11.08 10.25
CA ASP A 534 2.60 9.82 10.19
C ASP A 534 1.79 8.71 10.87
N ILE A 535 0.96 8.00 10.12
CA ILE A 535 0.24 6.82 10.60
C ILE A 535 0.87 5.61 9.92
N VAL A 536 1.63 4.83 10.64
CA VAL A 536 2.47 3.75 10.07
C VAL A 536 1.66 2.51 9.67
N GLU A 537 0.47 2.29 10.23
CA GLU A 537 -0.20 0.99 10.18
C GLU A 537 -1.58 1.00 9.50
N VAL A 538 -1.87 1.99 8.65
CA VAL A 538 -3.13 2.03 7.90
C VAL A 538 -3.15 0.91 6.85
N ASN A 539 -4.18 0.06 6.91
CA ASN A 539 -4.35 -1.08 6.01
C ASN A 539 -5.62 -1.01 5.13
N GLN A 540 -6.46 0.02 5.32
CA GLN A 540 -7.59 0.29 4.45
C GLN A 540 -7.84 1.80 4.33
N VAL A 541 -8.04 2.30 3.12
CA VAL A 541 -8.40 3.69 2.84
C VAL A 541 -9.67 3.73 2.01
N ILE A 542 -10.69 4.42 2.51
CA ILE A 542 -11.99 4.60 1.82
C ILE A 542 -12.15 6.07 1.45
N MET A 543 -12.37 6.35 0.19
CA MET A 543 -12.58 7.69 -0.33
C MET A 543 -14.05 7.85 -0.74
N LEU A 544 -14.85 8.53 0.09
CA LEU A 544 -16.27 8.76 -0.15
C LEU A 544 -16.55 10.04 -0.95
N ARG A 545 -15.51 10.84 -1.20
CA ARG A 545 -15.62 12.05 -2.01
C ARG A 545 -14.94 11.88 -3.36
N PRO A 546 -15.54 12.37 -4.46
CA PRO A 546 -14.82 12.49 -5.70
C PRO A 546 -13.70 13.53 -5.52
N THR A 547 -12.47 13.20 -5.89
CA THR A 547 -11.39 14.18 -5.98
C THR A 547 -10.96 14.35 -7.42
N GLN A 548 -11.04 15.61 -7.91
CA GLN A 548 -10.52 15.95 -9.24
C GLN A 548 -9.02 16.24 -9.22
N SER A 549 -8.42 16.32 -8.04
CA SER A 549 -6.99 16.58 -7.88
C SER A 549 -6.21 15.26 -7.75
N PRO A 550 -5.39 14.89 -8.74
CA PRO A 550 -4.49 13.73 -8.64
C PRO A 550 -3.57 13.81 -7.41
N ILE A 551 -3.24 15.02 -7.01
CA ILE A 551 -2.36 15.31 -5.87
C ILE A 551 -3.01 14.90 -4.56
N VAL A 552 -4.26 15.34 -4.33
CA VAL A 552 -5.03 14.99 -3.12
C VAL A 552 -5.24 13.48 -3.07
N PHE A 553 -5.56 12.86 -4.21
CA PHE A 553 -5.70 11.42 -4.33
C PHE A 553 -4.42 10.68 -3.89
N ILE A 554 -3.26 11.05 -4.46
CA ILE A 554 -1.97 10.44 -4.12
C ILE A 554 -1.58 10.68 -2.66
N GLN A 555 -1.89 11.86 -2.10
CA GLN A 555 -1.60 12.17 -0.71
C GLN A 555 -2.45 11.34 0.26
N GLN A 556 -3.73 11.17 -0.02
CA GLN A 556 -4.65 10.34 0.77
C GLN A 556 -4.28 8.86 0.68
N LEU A 557 -4.03 8.36 -0.53
CA LEU A 557 -3.59 7.00 -0.77
C LEU A 557 -2.26 6.70 -0.09
N GLY A 558 -1.31 7.63 -0.17
CA GLY A 558 0.04 7.49 0.42
C GLY A 558 0.05 7.26 1.94
N ARG A 559 -1.07 7.48 2.63
CA ARG A 559 -1.20 7.19 4.07
C ARG A 559 -1.27 5.70 4.36
N GLY A 560 -1.83 4.91 3.44
CA GLY A 560 -1.92 3.44 3.55
C GLY A 560 -0.75 2.68 2.91
N LEU A 561 0.25 3.38 2.34
CA LEU A 561 1.31 2.72 1.58
C LEU A 561 2.62 2.51 2.33
N ARG A 562 2.70 2.87 3.60
CA ARG A 562 3.91 2.67 4.39
C ARG A 562 4.10 1.22 4.76
N LYS A 563 5.34 0.76 4.70
CA LYS A 563 5.70 -0.53 5.27
C LYS A 563 5.78 -0.39 6.78
N ALA A 564 5.07 -1.22 7.52
CA ALA A 564 5.35 -1.43 8.92
C ALA A 564 6.78 -1.99 9.03
N SER A 565 7.55 -1.46 9.96
CA SER A 565 8.88 -2.00 10.27
C SER A 565 8.68 -3.42 10.82
N GLY A 566 8.87 -4.41 9.97
CA GLY A 566 8.86 -5.82 10.33
C GLY A 566 10.24 -6.40 10.16
#